data_689dcda6333d2325c894070085a87e46
#
_entry.id   689dcda6333d2325c894070085a87e46
#
_cell.length_a   1.000
_cell.length_b   1.000
_cell.length_c   1.000
_cell.angle_alpha   90.00
_cell.angle_beta   90.00
_cell.angle_gamma   90.00
#
_symmetry.space_group_name_H-M   'P 1'
#
loop_
_entity.id
_entity.type
_entity.pdbx_description
1 polymer ?
#
loop_
_entity_poly.entity_id
_entity_poly.type
_entity_poly.pdbx_seq_one_letter_code
_entity_poly.pdbx_strand_id
1 'polypeptide(L)'
;MTDAPAQIVELARSRPRADGAPVVVGITGAVASGKSTFAAEVATAAGTATDVVSTDGFLYPNAELEARGLIAHKGFPESYDVDRLRVFVDEVHSGAPMVMVPQYSHELYDVGGEVPLTLRDDAMVIVEGVNTLGALADQLELGVYLDAAEEDLERWYVTRFLALCAEAENDAASFYRQFTAMTVSEIESLARQTWRSVNLVNLRDHIAPTRALADCVVTKGPDHDIVAIEVR
;
A
#
# COMPACT_ATOMS: atom_id res chain seq x y z
N MET A 1 -4.03 7.30 -25.05
CA MET A 1 -3.71 6.57 -23.82
C MET A 1 -4.79 6.97 -22.82
N THR A 2 -5.52 6.04 -22.26
CA THR A 2 -6.58 6.30 -21.26
C THR A 2 -5.90 6.80 -19.98
N ASP A 3 -6.38 7.90 -19.44
CA ASP A 3 -5.90 8.41 -18.15
C ASP A 3 -6.45 7.49 -17.03
N ALA A 4 -5.65 6.51 -16.65
CA ALA A 4 -6.03 5.49 -15.68
C ALA A 4 -6.44 6.09 -14.32
N PRO A 5 -5.70 7.04 -13.72
CA PRO A 5 -6.12 7.71 -12.51
C PRO A 5 -7.50 8.36 -12.61
N ALA A 6 -7.77 9.10 -13.69
CA ALA A 6 -9.07 9.74 -13.89
C ALA A 6 -10.20 8.71 -14.05
N GLN A 7 -9.94 7.58 -14.70
CA GLN A 7 -10.92 6.49 -14.82
C GLN A 7 -11.25 5.86 -13.45
N ILE A 8 -10.27 5.66 -12.59
CA ILE A 8 -10.50 5.16 -11.22
C ILE A 8 -11.37 6.13 -10.43
N VAL A 9 -11.11 7.45 -10.53
CA VAL A 9 -11.92 8.48 -9.87
C VAL A 9 -13.37 8.45 -10.35
N GLU A 10 -13.59 8.34 -11.66
CA GLU A 10 -14.93 8.26 -12.25
C GLU A 10 -15.67 7.01 -11.75
N LEU A 11 -15.02 5.86 -11.78
CA LEU A 11 -15.58 4.61 -11.27
C LEU A 11 -15.95 4.71 -9.78
N ALA A 12 -15.05 5.23 -8.95
CA ALA A 12 -15.27 5.38 -7.52
C ALA A 12 -16.48 6.29 -7.23
N ARG A 13 -16.58 7.44 -7.92
CA ARG A 13 -17.67 8.40 -7.75
C ARG A 13 -19.02 7.88 -8.26
N SER A 14 -19.02 6.93 -9.19
CA SER A 14 -20.24 6.29 -9.71
C SER A 14 -20.83 5.23 -8.78
N ARG A 15 -20.10 4.80 -7.75
CA ARG A 15 -20.56 3.76 -6.82
C ARG A 15 -21.67 4.28 -5.90
N PRO A 16 -22.68 3.44 -5.60
CA PRO A 16 -23.76 3.81 -4.68
C PRO A 16 -23.21 4.10 -3.27
N ARG A 17 -23.62 5.21 -2.70
CA ARG A 17 -23.34 5.60 -1.31
C ARG A 17 -24.41 6.53 -0.77
N ALA A 18 -24.42 6.80 0.54
CA ALA A 18 -25.26 7.83 1.12
C ALA A 18 -24.84 9.22 0.63
N ASP A 19 -25.81 10.14 0.50
CA ASP A 19 -25.54 11.50 0.07
C ASP A 19 -24.52 12.17 1.00
N GLY A 20 -23.44 12.73 0.42
CA GLY A 20 -22.38 13.39 1.15
C GLY A 20 -21.40 12.46 1.90
N ALA A 21 -21.61 11.13 1.86
CA ALA A 21 -20.69 10.19 2.48
C ALA A 21 -19.34 10.16 1.74
N PRO A 22 -18.22 10.06 2.46
CA PRO A 22 -16.91 9.85 1.85
C PRO A 22 -16.87 8.60 0.98
N VAL A 23 -16.03 8.62 -0.06
CA VAL A 23 -15.73 7.46 -0.91
C VAL A 23 -14.43 6.83 -0.44
N VAL A 24 -14.43 5.55 -0.12
CA VAL A 24 -13.22 4.81 0.23
C VAL A 24 -12.78 3.93 -0.94
N VAL A 25 -11.60 4.21 -1.48
CA VAL A 25 -10.97 3.44 -2.58
C VAL A 25 -9.83 2.63 -2.01
N GLY A 26 -9.86 1.31 -2.20
CA GLY A 26 -8.75 0.44 -1.79
C GLY A 26 -7.83 0.14 -2.96
N ILE A 27 -6.51 0.29 -2.75
CA ILE A 27 -5.49 -0.06 -3.76
C ILE A 27 -4.57 -1.13 -3.19
N THR A 28 -4.61 -2.33 -3.75
CA THR A 28 -3.73 -3.46 -3.40
C THR A 28 -2.81 -3.83 -4.56
N GLY A 29 -1.73 -4.51 -4.25
CA GLY A 29 -0.74 -5.05 -5.19
C GLY A 29 0.53 -5.46 -4.48
N ALA A 30 1.45 -6.11 -5.17
CA ALA A 30 2.72 -6.59 -4.61
C ALA A 30 3.57 -5.46 -4.02
N VAL A 31 4.53 -5.83 -3.17
CA VAL A 31 5.63 -4.92 -2.78
C VAL A 31 6.32 -4.41 -4.04
N ALA A 32 6.69 -3.13 -4.06
CA ALA A 32 7.32 -2.43 -5.19
C ALA A 32 6.46 -2.29 -6.47
N SER A 33 5.19 -2.68 -6.48
CA SER A 33 4.31 -2.49 -7.65
C SER A 33 3.97 -1.03 -7.96
N GLY A 34 4.34 -0.08 -7.08
CA GLY A 34 4.08 1.35 -7.24
C GLY A 34 2.68 1.78 -6.80
N LYS A 35 2.09 1.09 -5.79
CA LYS A 35 0.78 1.44 -5.22
C LYS A 35 0.71 2.88 -4.74
N SER A 36 1.68 3.30 -3.92
CA SER A 36 1.71 4.65 -3.34
C SER A 36 1.82 5.74 -4.41
N THR A 37 2.61 5.49 -5.48
CA THR A 37 2.70 6.39 -6.63
C THR A 37 1.35 6.47 -7.34
N PHE A 38 0.74 5.33 -7.65
CA PHE A 38 -0.56 5.29 -8.31
C PHE A 38 -1.67 5.90 -7.45
N ALA A 39 -1.67 5.66 -6.14
CA ALA A 39 -2.60 6.30 -5.20
C ALA A 39 -2.47 7.84 -5.21
N ALA A 40 -1.24 8.35 -5.24
CA ALA A 40 -0.99 9.80 -5.33
C ALA A 40 -1.45 10.38 -6.70
N GLU A 41 -1.30 9.64 -7.80
CA GLU A 41 -1.82 10.03 -9.11
C GLU A 41 -3.36 10.06 -9.11
N VAL A 42 -4.02 9.04 -8.52
CA VAL A 42 -5.48 9.01 -8.36
C VAL A 42 -5.95 10.17 -7.49
N ALA A 43 -5.26 10.44 -6.37
CA ALA A 43 -5.58 11.58 -5.50
C ALA A 43 -5.44 12.92 -6.23
N THR A 44 -4.41 13.07 -7.05
CA THR A 44 -4.22 14.26 -7.88
C THR A 44 -5.36 14.43 -8.89
N ALA A 45 -5.77 13.35 -9.56
CA ALA A 45 -6.88 13.36 -10.51
C ALA A 45 -8.24 13.63 -9.82
N ALA A 46 -8.41 13.17 -8.58
CA ALA A 46 -9.64 13.39 -7.80
C ALA A 46 -9.78 14.82 -7.27
N GLY A 47 -8.68 15.51 -6.99
CA GLY A 47 -8.64 16.90 -6.53
C GLY A 47 -8.47 17.08 -5.02
N THR A 48 -8.78 18.28 -4.51
CA THR A 48 -8.36 18.76 -3.17
C THR A 48 -9.05 18.13 -1.95
N ALA A 49 -10.10 17.35 -2.13
CA ALA A 49 -10.81 16.67 -1.04
C ALA A 49 -10.43 15.18 -1.00
N THR A 50 -9.18 14.84 -1.38
CA THR A 50 -8.72 13.45 -1.45
C THR A 50 -7.46 13.27 -0.63
N ASP A 51 -7.48 12.26 0.22
CA ASP A 51 -6.39 11.88 1.11
C ASP A 51 -5.95 10.44 0.83
N VAL A 52 -4.65 10.17 1.02
CA VAL A 52 -4.07 8.83 0.87
C VAL A 52 -3.60 8.34 2.22
N VAL A 53 -4.04 7.14 2.58
CA VAL A 53 -3.70 6.46 3.83
C VAL A 53 -3.02 5.13 3.51
N SER A 54 -1.81 4.93 4.02
CA SER A 54 -1.10 3.66 3.89
C SER A 54 -1.51 2.68 4.99
N THR A 55 -1.79 1.44 4.62
CA THR A 55 -2.04 0.37 5.61
C THR A 55 -0.82 0.04 6.45
N ASP A 56 0.38 0.42 6.04
CA ASP A 56 1.59 0.15 6.82
C ASP A 56 1.57 0.85 8.19
N GLY A 57 0.80 1.93 8.37
CA GLY A 57 0.55 2.54 9.67
C GLY A 57 -0.23 1.64 10.64
N PHE A 58 -0.96 0.67 10.12
CA PHE A 58 -1.74 -0.30 10.90
C PHE A 58 -0.99 -1.63 11.15
N LEU A 59 0.30 -1.71 10.85
CA LEU A 59 1.14 -2.79 11.33
C LEU A 59 1.25 -2.75 12.86
N TYR A 60 1.40 -3.90 13.49
CA TYR A 60 1.81 -3.92 14.90
C TYR A 60 3.24 -3.36 15.01
N PRO A 61 3.57 -2.64 16.12
CA PRO A 61 4.93 -2.18 16.38
C PRO A 61 5.94 -3.33 16.35
N ASN A 62 7.19 -3.06 15.93
CA ASN A 62 8.22 -4.08 15.85
C ASN A 62 8.40 -4.84 17.15
N ALA A 63 8.36 -4.15 18.31
CA ALA A 63 8.45 -4.80 19.62
C ALA A 63 7.33 -5.81 19.86
N GLU A 64 6.12 -5.54 19.36
CA GLU A 64 4.98 -6.47 19.45
C GLU A 64 5.12 -7.62 18.45
N LEU A 65 5.56 -7.34 17.21
CA LEU A 65 5.86 -8.37 16.22
C LEU A 65 6.93 -9.35 16.71
N GLU A 66 7.98 -8.84 17.38
CA GLU A 66 9.02 -9.66 18.01
C GLU A 66 8.43 -10.54 19.12
N ALA A 67 7.63 -9.96 20.02
CA ALA A 67 6.99 -10.70 21.11
C ALA A 67 6.04 -11.79 20.60
N ARG A 68 5.39 -11.57 19.43
CA ARG A 68 4.52 -12.55 18.76
C ARG A 68 5.28 -13.53 17.87
N GLY A 69 6.58 -13.37 17.65
CA GLY A 69 7.38 -14.16 16.70
C GLY A 69 7.07 -13.88 15.22
N LEU A 70 6.49 -12.72 14.93
CA LEU A 70 6.02 -12.33 13.58
C LEU A 70 6.94 -11.35 12.84
N ILE A 71 8.07 -10.95 13.43
CA ILE A 71 8.95 -9.94 12.82
C ILE A 71 9.44 -10.34 11.41
N ALA A 72 9.67 -11.63 11.16
CA ALA A 72 10.05 -12.16 9.85
C ALA A 72 8.87 -12.18 8.85
N HIS A 73 7.64 -12.04 9.33
CA HIS A 73 6.40 -12.00 8.56
C HIS A 73 5.80 -10.59 8.50
N LYS A 74 6.62 -9.57 8.76
CA LYS A 74 6.16 -8.18 8.63
C LYS A 74 5.71 -7.91 7.21
N GLY A 75 4.47 -7.40 7.05
CA GLY A 75 3.79 -7.24 5.77
C GLY A 75 2.86 -8.40 5.39
N PHE A 76 2.86 -9.51 6.15
CA PHE A 76 1.85 -10.57 6.02
C PHE A 76 0.56 -10.18 6.77
N PRO A 77 -0.62 -10.75 6.44
CA PRO A 77 -1.89 -10.36 7.05
C PRO A 77 -1.88 -10.35 8.57
N GLU A 78 -1.24 -11.35 9.22
CA GLU A 78 -1.15 -11.47 10.67
C GLU A 78 -0.28 -10.41 11.35
N SER A 79 0.48 -9.64 10.59
CA SER A 79 1.30 -8.54 11.11
C SER A 79 0.55 -7.22 11.23
N TYR A 80 -0.71 -7.16 10.77
CA TYR A 80 -1.56 -5.98 10.82
C TYR A 80 -2.59 -6.04 11.93
N ASP A 81 -2.88 -4.90 12.56
CA ASP A 81 -4.08 -4.69 13.35
C ASP A 81 -5.27 -4.40 12.42
N VAL A 82 -5.82 -5.49 11.86
CA VAL A 82 -6.93 -5.42 10.91
C VAL A 82 -8.18 -4.84 11.55
N ASP A 83 -8.43 -5.12 12.82
CA ASP A 83 -9.60 -4.58 13.53
C ASP A 83 -9.52 -3.05 13.63
N ARG A 84 -8.34 -2.51 13.97
CA ARG A 84 -8.09 -1.07 13.98
C ARG A 84 -8.24 -0.43 12.59
N LEU A 85 -7.73 -1.10 11.54
CA LEU A 85 -7.86 -0.64 10.16
C LEU A 85 -9.34 -0.58 9.73
N ARG A 86 -10.15 -1.58 10.09
CA ARG A 86 -11.58 -1.63 9.80
C ARG A 86 -12.34 -0.54 10.56
N VAL A 87 -12.04 -0.34 11.85
CA VAL A 87 -12.62 0.76 12.66
C VAL A 87 -12.30 2.12 12.03
N PHE A 88 -11.08 2.35 11.54
CA PHE A 88 -10.72 3.57 10.83
C PHE A 88 -11.63 3.80 9.61
N VAL A 89 -11.89 2.77 8.80
CA VAL A 89 -12.79 2.90 7.62
C VAL A 89 -14.24 3.14 8.06
N ASP A 90 -14.72 2.50 9.13
CA ASP A 90 -16.04 2.75 9.69
C ASP A 90 -16.20 4.20 10.18
N GLU A 91 -15.16 4.76 10.82
CA GLU A 91 -15.13 6.17 11.22
C GLU A 91 -15.19 7.12 10.00
N VAL A 92 -14.47 6.80 8.92
CA VAL A 92 -14.54 7.54 7.65
C VAL A 92 -15.98 7.51 7.11
N HIS A 93 -16.59 6.33 7.01
CA HIS A 93 -17.97 6.17 6.51
C HIS A 93 -19.02 6.86 7.40
N SER A 94 -18.77 6.96 8.70
CA SER A 94 -19.67 7.67 9.61
C SER A 94 -19.76 9.19 9.36
N GLY A 95 -18.87 9.72 8.50
CA GLY A 95 -18.74 11.17 8.27
C GLY A 95 -18.16 11.90 9.45
N ALA A 96 -17.34 11.24 10.28
CA ALA A 96 -16.61 11.91 11.35
C ALA A 96 -15.80 13.08 10.80
N PRO A 97 -15.85 14.27 11.39
CA PRO A 97 -15.15 15.44 10.83
C PRO A 97 -13.63 15.29 10.88
N MET A 98 -13.14 14.41 11.71
CA MET A 98 -11.72 14.12 11.88
C MET A 98 -11.55 12.67 12.36
N VAL A 99 -10.59 11.96 11.75
CA VAL A 99 -10.17 10.61 12.16
C VAL A 99 -8.66 10.59 12.40
N MET A 100 -8.17 9.70 13.26
CA MET A 100 -6.74 9.57 13.54
C MET A 100 -6.12 8.50 12.66
N VAL A 101 -5.02 8.84 11.97
CA VAL A 101 -4.31 7.95 11.05
C VAL A 101 -2.95 7.60 11.62
N PRO A 102 -2.69 6.33 11.94
CA PRO A 102 -1.36 5.91 12.39
C PRO A 102 -0.35 6.05 11.26
N GLN A 103 0.87 6.41 11.63
CA GLN A 103 1.94 6.67 10.68
C GLN A 103 2.97 5.55 10.69
N TYR A 104 3.54 5.26 9.53
CA TYR A 104 4.67 4.37 9.37
C TYR A 104 5.90 5.16 8.95
N SER A 105 7.04 4.92 9.60
CA SER A 105 8.32 5.48 9.20
C SER A 105 9.15 4.43 8.45
N HIS A 106 9.38 4.66 7.17
CA HIS A 106 10.30 3.83 6.39
C HIS A 106 11.75 3.98 6.87
N GLU A 107 12.11 5.14 7.42
CA GLU A 107 13.42 5.41 8.00
C GLU A 107 13.67 4.54 9.24
N LEU A 108 12.72 4.53 10.18
CA LEU A 108 12.80 3.72 11.40
C LEU A 108 12.38 2.26 11.17
N TYR A 109 11.78 1.98 10.01
CA TYR A 109 11.17 0.69 9.70
C TYR A 109 10.15 0.23 10.75
N ASP A 110 9.38 1.20 11.31
CA ASP A 110 8.41 0.94 12.37
C ASP A 110 7.21 1.88 12.30
N VAL A 111 6.13 1.53 13.01
CA VAL A 111 5.00 2.41 13.21
C VAL A 111 5.35 3.51 14.20
N GLY A 112 4.84 4.71 13.96
CA GLY A 112 5.10 5.89 14.77
C GLY A 112 3.85 6.39 15.50
N GLY A 113 3.75 7.72 15.63
CA GLY A 113 2.57 8.38 16.16
C GLY A 113 1.37 8.33 15.23
N GLU A 114 0.36 9.15 15.55
CA GLU A 114 -0.84 9.35 14.73
C GLU A 114 -0.94 10.80 14.30
N VAL A 115 -1.55 11.02 13.14
CA VAL A 115 -1.87 12.38 12.66
C VAL A 115 -3.38 12.51 12.43
N PRO A 116 -3.97 13.68 12.67
CA PRO A 116 -5.37 13.91 12.37
C PRO A 116 -5.58 14.04 10.85
N LEU A 117 -6.58 13.34 10.33
CA LEU A 117 -7.12 13.48 9.00
C LEU A 117 -8.47 14.19 9.12
N THR A 118 -8.58 15.40 8.54
CA THR A 118 -9.84 16.16 8.51
C THR A 118 -10.63 15.79 7.26
N LEU A 119 -11.79 15.18 7.47
CA LEU A 119 -12.69 14.80 6.38
C LEU A 119 -13.57 15.99 5.99
N ARG A 120 -13.81 16.14 4.70
CA ARG A 120 -14.71 17.11 4.10
C ARG A 120 -15.92 16.38 3.52
N ASP A 121 -16.99 17.13 3.30
CA ASP A 121 -18.13 16.60 2.56
C ASP A 121 -17.66 16.10 1.17
N ASP A 122 -18.17 14.96 0.72
CA ASP A 122 -17.77 14.29 -0.52
C ASP A 122 -16.25 13.95 -0.61
N ALA A 123 -15.58 13.78 0.53
CA ALA A 123 -14.18 13.37 0.57
C ALA A 123 -13.96 12.01 -0.14
N MET A 124 -12.79 11.84 -0.73
CA MET A 124 -12.29 10.55 -1.15
C MET A 124 -11.11 10.16 -0.26
N VAL A 125 -11.16 8.97 0.31
CA VAL A 125 -10.04 8.41 1.08
C VAL A 125 -9.51 7.20 0.31
N ILE A 126 -8.25 7.27 -0.10
CA ILE A 126 -7.56 6.18 -0.78
C ILE A 126 -6.76 5.41 0.25
N VAL A 127 -7.14 4.18 0.52
CA VAL A 127 -6.39 3.27 1.41
C VAL A 127 -5.52 2.37 0.54
N GLU A 128 -4.20 2.48 0.67
CA GLU A 128 -3.27 1.69 -0.13
C GLU A 128 -2.38 0.79 0.72
N GLY A 129 -2.08 -0.39 0.21
CA GLY A 129 -1.17 -1.34 0.86
C GLY A 129 -1.31 -2.76 0.33
N VAL A 130 -0.40 -3.62 0.75
CA VAL A 130 -0.37 -5.02 0.28
C VAL A 130 -1.58 -5.83 0.76
N ASN A 131 -2.15 -5.47 1.92
CA ASN A 131 -3.25 -6.20 2.56
C ASN A 131 -4.62 -5.51 2.41
N THR A 132 -4.73 -4.41 1.67
CA THR A 132 -5.95 -3.57 1.63
C THR A 132 -7.19 -4.36 1.20
N LEU A 133 -7.17 -5.03 0.05
CA LEU A 133 -8.33 -5.82 -0.39
C LEU A 133 -8.59 -7.04 0.49
N GLY A 134 -7.54 -7.67 1.03
CA GLY A 134 -7.71 -8.80 1.96
C GLY A 134 -8.40 -8.41 3.26
N ALA A 135 -8.16 -7.19 3.74
CA ALA A 135 -8.72 -6.71 5.00
C ALA A 135 -10.06 -5.97 4.86
N LEU A 136 -10.29 -5.28 3.73
CA LEU A 136 -11.32 -4.25 3.61
C LEU A 136 -12.29 -4.44 2.44
N ALA A 137 -12.20 -5.50 1.62
CA ALA A 137 -12.97 -5.60 0.39
C ALA A 137 -14.48 -5.36 0.56
N ASP A 138 -15.05 -5.71 1.71
CA ASP A 138 -16.45 -5.51 2.07
C ASP A 138 -16.80 -4.09 2.57
N GLN A 139 -15.79 -3.24 2.76
CA GLN A 139 -15.94 -1.85 3.23
C GLN A 139 -15.50 -0.81 2.19
N LEU A 140 -15.14 -1.22 0.97
CA LEU A 140 -14.67 -0.32 -0.08
C LEU A 140 -15.79 -0.02 -1.09
N GLU A 141 -15.92 1.24 -1.52
CA GLU A 141 -16.73 1.60 -2.69
C GLU A 141 -16.08 1.11 -3.99
N LEU A 142 -14.74 1.09 -4.03
CA LEU A 142 -14.00 0.58 -5.18
C LEU A 142 -12.70 -0.12 -4.73
N GLY A 143 -12.56 -1.38 -5.09
CA GLY A 143 -11.33 -2.15 -4.91
C GLY A 143 -10.51 -2.20 -6.19
N VAL A 144 -9.25 -1.77 -6.12
CA VAL A 144 -8.29 -1.76 -7.23
C VAL A 144 -7.12 -2.68 -6.93
N TYR A 145 -6.79 -3.56 -7.87
CA TYR A 145 -5.60 -4.39 -7.81
C TYR A 145 -4.57 -3.95 -8.84
N LEU A 146 -3.37 -3.58 -8.38
CA LEU A 146 -2.22 -3.34 -9.24
C LEU A 146 -1.50 -4.64 -9.54
N ASP A 147 -1.57 -5.06 -10.79
CA ASP A 147 -0.99 -6.29 -11.32
C ASP A 147 0.30 -6.00 -12.13
N ALA A 148 1.26 -6.91 -12.06
CA ALA A 148 2.47 -6.90 -12.89
C ALA A 148 3.09 -8.30 -12.94
N ALA A 149 3.95 -8.57 -13.91
CA ALA A 149 4.70 -9.81 -13.98
C ALA A 149 5.65 -9.99 -12.78
N GLU A 150 5.76 -11.21 -12.23
CA GLU A 150 6.60 -11.48 -11.06
C GLU A 150 8.07 -11.09 -11.29
N GLU A 151 8.57 -11.24 -12.52
CA GLU A 151 9.95 -10.87 -12.87
C GLU A 151 10.16 -9.36 -12.81
N ASP A 152 9.16 -8.58 -13.20
CA ASP A 152 9.20 -7.12 -13.10
C ASP A 152 9.14 -6.66 -11.65
N LEU A 153 8.27 -7.27 -10.85
CA LEU A 153 8.16 -7.02 -9.41
C LEU A 153 9.47 -7.32 -8.66
N GLU A 154 10.15 -8.47 -8.97
CA GLU A 154 11.46 -8.78 -8.40
C GLU A 154 12.49 -7.71 -8.79
N ARG A 155 12.53 -7.34 -10.08
CA ARG A 155 13.47 -6.32 -10.57
C ARG A 155 13.25 -4.97 -9.89
N TRP A 156 12.00 -4.52 -9.78
CA TRP A 156 11.66 -3.24 -9.13
C TRP A 156 11.97 -3.25 -7.64
N TYR A 157 11.69 -4.37 -6.97
CA TYR A 157 12.02 -4.54 -5.55
C TYR A 157 13.53 -4.42 -5.32
N VAL A 158 14.33 -5.16 -6.10
CA VAL A 158 15.79 -5.13 -5.99
C VAL A 158 16.34 -3.74 -6.26
N THR A 159 15.86 -3.06 -7.31
CA THR A 159 16.26 -1.69 -7.65
C THR A 159 15.95 -0.72 -6.51
N ARG A 160 14.73 -0.79 -5.95
CA ARG A 160 14.32 0.04 -4.80
C ARG A 160 15.18 -0.25 -3.57
N PHE A 161 15.46 -1.52 -3.28
CA PHE A 161 16.26 -1.90 -2.11
C PHE A 161 17.68 -1.35 -2.22
N LEU A 162 18.31 -1.45 -3.40
CA LEU A 162 19.63 -0.86 -3.67
C LEU A 162 19.63 0.66 -3.50
N ALA A 163 18.61 1.35 -3.99
CA ALA A 163 18.47 2.80 -3.83
C ALA A 163 18.36 3.19 -2.35
N LEU A 164 17.52 2.52 -1.57
CA LEU A 164 17.37 2.77 -0.12
C LEU A 164 18.68 2.52 0.65
N CYS A 165 19.45 1.51 0.29
CA CYS A 165 20.77 1.27 0.89
C CYS A 165 21.77 2.39 0.54
N ALA A 166 21.76 2.90 -0.70
CA ALA A 166 22.64 3.99 -1.11
C ALA A 166 22.27 5.32 -0.41
N GLU A 167 20.98 5.64 -0.28
CA GLU A 167 20.50 6.82 0.45
C GLU A 167 20.91 6.77 1.94
N ALA A 168 20.87 5.58 2.54
CA ALA A 168 21.23 5.37 3.94
C ALA A 168 22.71 5.61 4.28
N GLU A 169 23.61 5.75 3.30
CA GLU A 169 25.01 6.10 3.55
C GLU A 169 25.14 7.44 4.29
N ASN A 170 24.20 8.37 4.03
CA ASN A 170 24.19 9.70 4.62
C ASN A 170 23.16 9.86 5.75
N ASP A 171 22.46 8.80 6.12
CA ASP A 171 21.41 8.81 7.15
C ASP A 171 21.71 7.80 8.27
N ALA A 172 22.13 8.31 9.43
CA ALA A 172 22.50 7.49 10.59
C ALA A 172 21.29 6.81 11.26
N ALA A 173 20.08 7.31 11.05
CA ALA A 173 18.85 6.78 11.64
C ALA A 173 18.20 5.70 10.77
N SER A 174 18.58 5.62 9.49
CA SER A 174 17.99 4.70 8.56
C SER A 174 18.20 3.23 8.92
N PHE A 175 17.12 2.44 8.91
CA PHE A 175 17.18 0.97 9.01
C PHE A 175 18.16 0.35 8.01
N TYR A 176 18.24 0.91 6.80
CA TYR A 176 19.09 0.39 5.72
C TYR A 176 20.58 0.64 5.94
N ARG A 177 20.96 1.48 6.93
CA ARG A 177 22.36 1.75 7.25
C ARG A 177 23.17 0.50 7.62
N GLN A 178 22.54 -0.52 8.19
CA GLN A 178 23.19 -1.78 8.52
C GLN A 178 23.79 -2.51 7.30
N PHE A 179 23.32 -2.18 6.09
CA PHE A 179 23.77 -2.80 4.85
C PHE A 179 24.85 -2.00 4.11
N THR A 180 25.16 -0.78 4.54
CA THR A 180 26.11 0.10 3.82
C THR A 180 27.56 -0.40 3.84
N ALA A 181 27.91 -1.35 4.72
CA ALA A 181 29.22 -2.01 4.72
C ALA A 181 29.33 -3.15 3.70
N MET A 182 28.22 -3.55 3.08
CA MET A 182 28.18 -4.61 2.07
C MET A 182 28.50 -4.05 0.68
N THR A 183 29.03 -4.89 -0.19
CA THR A 183 29.17 -4.55 -1.61
C THR A 183 27.81 -4.53 -2.30
N VAL A 184 27.69 -3.80 -3.42
CA VAL A 184 26.45 -3.75 -4.21
C VAL A 184 25.98 -5.17 -4.61
N SER A 185 26.88 -6.09 -4.94
CA SER A 185 26.55 -7.46 -5.30
C SER A 185 26.00 -8.27 -4.10
N GLU A 186 26.52 -8.03 -2.89
CA GLU A 186 25.99 -8.66 -1.67
C GLU A 186 24.61 -8.13 -1.31
N ILE A 187 24.39 -6.80 -1.45
CA ILE A 187 23.09 -6.17 -1.23
C ILE A 187 22.07 -6.70 -2.26
N GLU A 188 22.45 -6.80 -3.54
CA GLU A 188 21.59 -7.35 -4.58
C GLU A 188 21.21 -8.81 -4.29
N SER A 189 22.17 -9.64 -3.86
CA SER A 189 21.92 -11.02 -3.49
C SER A 189 20.96 -11.13 -2.30
N LEU A 190 21.14 -10.30 -1.29
CA LEU A 190 20.26 -10.21 -0.12
C LEU A 190 18.84 -9.80 -0.53
N ALA A 191 18.72 -8.76 -1.37
CA ALA A 191 17.42 -8.29 -1.86
C ALA A 191 16.68 -9.39 -2.63
N ARG A 192 17.35 -10.11 -3.53
CA ARG A 192 16.76 -11.25 -4.26
C ARG A 192 16.37 -12.40 -3.34
N GLN A 193 17.17 -12.69 -2.32
CA GLN A 193 16.84 -13.70 -1.33
C GLN A 193 15.60 -13.31 -0.54
N THR A 194 15.53 -12.06 -0.05
CA THR A 194 14.36 -11.52 0.68
C THR A 194 13.12 -11.51 -0.20
N TRP A 195 13.25 -11.12 -1.47
CA TRP A 195 12.14 -11.23 -2.42
C TRP A 195 11.58 -12.65 -2.47
N ARG A 196 12.43 -13.64 -2.72
CA ARG A 196 11.99 -15.02 -2.93
C ARG A 196 11.47 -15.70 -1.68
N SER A 197 12.06 -15.41 -0.51
CA SER A 197 11.73 -16.08 0.75
C SER A 197 10.60 -15.39 1.54
N VAL A 198 10.32 -14.12 1.28
CA VAL A 198 9.32 -13.34 2.02
C VAL A 198 8.29 -12.73 1.07
N ASN A 199 8.71 -11.80 0.20
CA ASN A 199 7.76 -11.02 -0.59
C ASN A 199 6.98 -11.85 -1.62
N LEU A 200 7.66 -12.79 -2.29
CA LEU A 200 7.03 -13.67 -3.28
C LEU A 200 6.08 -14.68 -2.62
N VAL A 201 6.44 -15.16 -1.42
CA VAL A 201 5.55 -16.03 -0.63
C VAL A 201 4.30 -15.26 -0.23
N ASN A 202 4.46 -14.07 0.35
CA ASN A 202 3.33 -13.20 0.70
C ASN A 202 2.47 -12.85 -0.53
N LEU A 203 3.12 -12.55 -1.66
CA LEU A 203 2.42 -12.27 -2.92
C LEU A 203 1.52 -13.44 -3.32
N ARG A 204 2.07 -14.65 -3.39
CA ARG A 204 1.35 -15.83 -3.90
C ARG A 204 0.27 -16.33 -2.95
N ASP A 205 0.56 -16.32 -1.65
CA ASP A 205 -0.31 -16.92 -0.65
C ASP A 205 -1.41 -15.97 -0.16
N HIS A 206 -1.15 -14.65 -0.16
CA HIS A 206 -2.05 -13.67 0.47
C HIS A 206 -2.48 -12.53 -0.44
N ILE A 207 -1.59 -11.98 -1.28
CA ILE A 207 -1.91 -10.78 -2.07
C ILE A 207 -2.59 -11.15 -3.39
N ALA A 208 -2.00 -12.06 -4.19
CA ALA A 208 -2.52 -12.46 -5.49
C ALA A 208 -3.95 -13.04 -5.43
N PRO A 209 -4.35 -13.83 -4.41
CA PRO A 209 -5.74 -14.28 -4.28
C PRO A 209 -6.74 -13.14 -4.17
N THR A 210 -6.36 -11.97 -3.60
CA THR A 210 -7.25 -10.81 -3.45
C THR A 210 -7.57 -10.11 -4.78
N ARG A 211 -6.85 -10.44 -5.86
CA ARG A 211 -7.20 -10.00 -7.22
C ARG A 211 -8.63 -10.36 -7.62
N ALA A 212 -9.15 -11.45 -7.08
CA ALA A 212 -10.54 -11.88 -7.32
C ALA A 212 -11.58 -10.98 -6.63
N LEU A 213 -11.17 -10.21 -5.61
CA LEU A 213 -12.01 -9.27 -4.86
C LEU A 213 -12.02 -7.87 -5.47
N ALA A 214 -11.13 -7.61 -6.45
CA ALA A 214 -11.01 -6.29 -7.07
C ALA A 214 -12.14 -6.02 -8.06
N ASP A 215 -12.70 -4.81 -8.02
CA ASP A 215 -13.62 -4.28 -9.04
C ASP A 215 -12.86 -3.85 -10.30
N CYS A 216 -11.60 -3.46 -10.13
CA CYS A 216 -10.75 -3.02 -11.21
C CYS A 216 -9.33 -3.59 -11.07
N VAL A 217 -8.78 -4.12 -12.16
CA VAL A 217 -7.39 -4.55 -12.24
C VAL A 217 -6.64 -3.65 -13.19
N VAL A 218 -5.58 -3.02 -12.66
CA VAL A 218 -4.67 -2.16 -13.42
C VAL A 218 -3.37 -2.92 -13.63
N THR A 219 -3.06 -3.27 -14.89
CA THR A 219 -1.85 -4.01 -15.23
C THR A 219 -0.73 -3.06 -15.64
N LYS A 220 0.44 -3.23 -15.02
CA LYS A 220 1.66 -2.49 -15.34
C LYS A 220 2.59 -3.31 -16.22
N GLY A 221 3.19 -2.64 -17.19
CA GLY A 221 4.26 -3.15 -18.03
C GLY A 221 5.64 -3.01 -17.35
N PRO A 222 6.70 -3.49 -18.01
CA PRO A 222 8.05 -3.58 -17.44
C PRO A 222 8.66 -2.23 -17.03
N ASP A 223 8.22 -1.13 -17.60
CA ASP A 223 8.69 0.23 -17.31
C ASP A 223 7.76 1.02 -16.39
N HIS A 224 6.94 0.31 -15.59
CA HIS A 224 5.90 0.87 -14.71
C HIS A 224 4.72 1.57 -15.43
N ASP A 225 4.70 1.59 -16.76
CA ASP A 225 3.59 2.11 -17.54
C ASP A 225 2.32 1.27 -17.35
N ILE A 226 1.16 1.89 -17.47
CA ILE A 226 -0.12 1.18 -17.41
C ILE A 226 -0.44 0.66 -18.82
N VAL A 227 -0.50 -0.66 -18.96
CA VAL A 227 -0.73 -1.35 -20.23
C VAL A 227 -2.18 -1.83 -20.40
N ALA A 228 -2.90 -2.05 -19.30
CA ALA A 228 -4.31 -2.46 -19.34
C ALA A 228 -5.06 -2.03 -18.08
N ILE A 229 -6.38 -1.83 -18.24
CA ILE A 229 -7.35 -1.64 -17.15
C ILE A 229 -8.53 -2.57 -17.46
N GLU A 230 -8.84 -3.47 -16.53
CA GLU A 230 -9.97 -4.37 -16.57
C GLU A 230 -10.96 -3.97 -15.47
N VAL A 231 -12.16 -3.54 -15.82
CA VAL A 231 -13.28 -3.25 -14.89
C VAL A 231 -14.22 -4.45 -14.87
N ARG A 232 -14.68 -4.85 -13.68
CA ARG A 232 -15.50 -6.03 -13.45
C ARG A 232 -16.89 -5.68 -12.94
#